data_896402c0314ea37578109cb6487b597a
#
_entry.id   896402c0314ea37578109cb6487b597a
#
_cell.length_a   1.000
_cell.length_b   1.000
_cell.length_c   1.000
_cell.angle_alpha   90.00
_cell.angle_beta   90.00
_cell.angle_gamma   90.00
#
_symmetry.space_group_name_H-M   'P 1'
#
loop_
_entity.id
_entity.type
_entity.pdbx_description
1 polymer ?
#
loop_
_entity_poly.entity_id
_entity_poly.type
_entity_poly.pdbx_seq_one_letter_code
_entity_poly.pdbx_strand_id
1 'polypeptide(L)'
;MEIHAGLSALKKYGNDNILPEDTINAIRDFKVAIKGPLTTPVGGFDYVCLVCAKEQNGIDGKRPEKCVKCGSEFVTKRFRSLNVGLRQILDLYACVRPVRWYNGVPCPVKRPDKLDVIVFRENTEDVYAGIEFEEGTEDAKKIITFLINVMGKSLRGDSGIGIKPISVTGTKRLVRKAINHAIQQNLPSVTIVHKGNIMKFTEGAFRDWGYELAKEEYRDKIITEQELWDEYDGKMPEGKILIKDRIADQMFQQVLLRPDEYSVIATPNLNGDYLSDACAAQVGGLGLAPGANIGDEVALFEATHGTAPKYTGMDKVNPSSLILSGVMMLKYIGWI
;
A
#
# COMPACT_ATOMS: atom_id res chain seq x y z
N MET A 1 12.17 -22.33 -2.01
CA MET A 1 12.41 -22.21 -3.47
C MET A 1 12.75 -20.77 -3.79
N GLU A 2 13.77 -20.52 -4.59
CA GLU A 2 14.10 -19.18 -5.10
C GLU A 2 13.46 -18.94 -6.46
N ILE A 3 12.76 -17.82 -6.60
CA ILE A 3 12.09 -17.38 -7.84
C ILE A 3 12.55 -15.96 -8.19
N HIS A 4 12.35 -15.53 -9.43
CA HIS A 4 12.97 -14.32 -9.94
C HIS A 4 11.93 -13.32 -10.46
N ALA A 5 12.11 -12.03 -10.13
CA ALA A 5 11.36 -10.90 -10.67
C ALA A 5 12.31 -9.71 -10.91
N GLY A 6 11.93 -8.79 -11.80
CA GLY A 6 12.72 -7.61 -12.13
C GLY A 6 14.07 -7.95 -12.77
N LEU A 7 15.14 -7.31 -12.30
CA LEU A 7 16.49 -7.50 -12.85
C LEU A 7 16.97 -8.96 -12.76
N SER A 8 16.64 -9.68 -11.68
CA SER A 8 17.04 -11.07 -11.53
C SER A 8 16.36 -11.98 -12.56
N ALA A 9 15.11 -11.69 -12.92
CA ALA A 9 14.42 -12.42 -13.99
C ALA A 9 15.07 -12.19 -15.35
N LEU A 10 15.41 -10.94 -15.70
CA LEU A 10 16.11 -10.64 -16.95
C LEU A 10 17.48 -11.35 -17.04
N LYS A 11 18.25 -11.35 -15.95
CA LYS A 11 19.55 -12.05 -15.90
C LYS A 11 19.41 -13.55 -16.13
N LYS A 12 18.34 -14.15 -15.61
CA LYS A 12 18.13 -15.60 -15.67
C LYS A 12 17.49 -16.06 -16.97
N TYR A 13 16.50 -15.32 -17.45
CA TYR A 13 15.66 -15.77 -18.59
C TYR A 13 16.01 -15.07 -19.90
N GLY A 14 16.84 -14.01 -19.87
CA GLY A 14 17.42 -13.38 -21.07
C GLY A 14 16.42 -12.70 -22.01
N ASN A 15 15.22 -12.33 -21.52
CA ASN A 15 14.15 -11.69 -22.28
C ASN A 15 13.57 -10.47 -21.56
N ASP A 16 12.62 -9.78 -22.16
CA ASP A 16 11.96 -8.62 -21.56
C ASP A 16 10.92 -9.00 -20.49
N ASN A 17 10.82 -10.28 -20.12
CA ASN A 17 9.88 -10.76 -19.11
C ASN A 17 10.42 -10.54 -17.70
N ILE A 18 10.08 -9.39 -17.14
CA ILE A 18 10.49 -8.98 -15.79
C ILE A 18 9.64 -9.59 -14.66
N LEU A 19 8.50 -10.19 -15.00
CA LEU A 19 7.62 -10.91 -14.09
C LEU A 19 7.18 -12.21 -14.77
N PRO A 20 8.02 -13.25 -14.74
CA PRO A 20 7.72 -14.51 -15.37
C PRO A 20 6.46 -15.19 -14.81
N GLU A 21 5.73 -15.87 -15.65
CA GLU A 21 4.54 -16.64 -15.24
C GLU A 21 4.90 -17.73 -14.23
N ASP A 22 6.07 -18.37 -14.38
CA ASP A 22 6.60 -19.32 -13.40
C ASP A 22 6.71 -18.73 -11.99
N THR A 23 7.07 -17.44 -11.88
CA THR A 23 7.12 -16.74 -10.59
C THR A 23 5.73 -16.59 -9.98
N ILE A 24 4.75 -16.21 -10.79
CA ILE A 24 3.35 -16.06 -10.33
C ILE A 24 2.79 -17.42 -9.91
N ASN A 25 3.01 -18.47 -10.73
CA ASN A 25 2.52 -19.81 -10.44
C ASN A 25 3.17 -20.37 -9.17
N ALA A 26 4.48 -20.22 -9.00
CA ALA A 26 5.16 -20.63 -7.78
C ALA A 26 4.58 -19.94 -6.52
N ILE A 27 4.29 -18.63 -6.58
CA ILE A 27 3.67 -17.93 -5.45
C ILE A 27 2.27 -18.49 -5.17
N ARG A 28 1.48 -18.80 -6.19
CA ARG A 28 0.15 -19.40 -6.04
C ARG A 28 0.22 -20.81 -5.43
N ASP A 29 1.19 -21.61 -5.85
CA ASP A 29 1.35 -23.00 -5.38
C ASP A 29 1.82 -23.05 -3.92
N PHE A 30 2.81 -22.22 -3.56
CA PHE A 30 3.36 -22.17 -2.20
C PHE A 30 2.51 -21.34 -1.23
N LYS A 31 1.56 -20.53 -1.71
CA LYS A 31 0.66 -19.67 -0.93
C LYS A 31 1.36 -18.57 -0.13
N VAL A 32 2.62 -18.71 0.20
CA VAL A 32 3.41 -17.76 1.00
C VAL A 32 4.73 -17.49 0.32
N ALA A 33 5.08 -16.22 0.18
CA ALA A 33 6.35 -15.79 -0.38
C ALA A 33 6.91 -14.58 0.38
N ILE A 34 8.24 -14.41 0.32
CA ILE A 34 8.95 -13.22 0.78
C ILE A 34 9.81 -12.68 -0.34
N LYS A 35 9.86 -11.38 -0.51
CA LYS A 35 10.68 -10.73 -1.53
C LYS A 35 11.43 -9.50 -1.00
N GLY A 36 12.55 -9.19 -1.59
CA GLY A 36 13.21 -7.90 -1.45
C GLY A 36 12.45 -6.77 -2.18
N PRO A 37 12.91 -5.52 -2.06
CA PRO A 37 12.34 -4.39 -2.77
C PRO A 37 12.52 -4.55 -4.29
N LEU A 38 11.53 -4.09 -5.06
CA LEU A 38 11.56 -4.06 -6.52
C LEU A 38 11.56 -2.62 -7.01
N THR A 39 12.31 -2.36 -8.09
CA THR A 39 12.38 -1.04 -8.70
C THR A 39 11.04 -0.67 -9.32
N THR A 40 10.54 0.53 -9.00
CA THR A 40 9.40 1.14 -9.66
C THR A 40 9.92 2.30 -10.51
N PRO A 41 9.80 2.26 -11.85
CA PRO A 41 10.19 3.37 -12.72
C PRO A 41 9.28 4.58 -12.50
N VAL A 42 9.87 5.78 -12.55
CA VAL A 42 9.15 7.06 -12.41
C VAL A 42 9.43 7.88 -13.68
N GLY A 43 8.38 8.47 -14.31
CA GLY A 43 8.53 9.41 -15.42
C GLY A 43 7.93 8.96 -16.78
N GLY A 44 7.96 9.85 -17.77
CA GLY A 44 7.34 9.71 -19.10
C GLY A 44 8.21 9.07 -20.19
N PHE A 45 9.23 8.31 -19.85
CA PHE A 45 10.14 7.67 -20.81
C PHE A 45 9.70 6.25 -21.20
N ASP A 46 10.05 5.81 -22.41
CA ASP A 46 9.65 4.50 -22.93
C ASP A 46 10.38 3.32 -22.29
N TYR A 47 11.61 3.55 -21.82
CA TYR A 47 12.51 2.51 -21.30
C TYR A 47 13.17 2.93 -19.99
N VAL A 48 13.54 1.94 -19.19
CA VAL A 48 14.23 2.12 -17.91
C VAL A 48 15.38 1.14 -17.77
N CYS A 49 16.49 1.62 -17.21
CA CYS A 49 17.61 0.76 -16.84
C CYS A 49 17.36 0.17 -15.44
N LEU A 50 17.34 -1.16 -15.32
CA LEU A 50 17.11 -1.85 -14.05
C LEU A 50 18.30 -1.83 -13.10
N VAL A 51 19.48 -1.40 -13.56
CA VAL A 51 20.70 -1.32 -12.73
C VAL A 51 20.79 0.02 -12.00
N CYS A 52 20.57 1.13 -12.73
CA CYS A 52 20.75 2.47 -12.15
C CYS A 52 19.50 3.33 -12.16
N ALA A 53 18.35 2.75 -12.51
CA ALA A 53 17.02 3.39 -12.62
C ALA A 53 17.01 4.61 -13.59
N LYS A 54 17.99 4.75 -14.49
CA LYS A 54 17.95 5.81 -15.51
C LYS A 54 16.87 5.49 -16.52
N GLU A 55 15.94 6.42 -16.66
CA GLU A 55 14.92 6.42 -17.70
C GLU A 55 15.46 7.06 -18.98
N GLN A 56 15.05 6.54 -20.12
CA GLN A 56 15.50 6.98 -21.43
C GLN A 56 14.48 6.62 -22.51
N ASN A 57 14.43 7.42 -23.57
CA ASN A 57 13.56 7.12 -24.70
C ASN A 57 14.18 6.07 -25.62
N GLY A 58 13.33 5.40 -26.40
CA GLY A 58 13.77 4.56 -27.49
C GLY A 58 14.55 5.35 -28.55
N ILE A 59 15.41 4.65 -29.26
CA ILE A 59 16.11 5.17 -30.45
C ILE A 59 15.37 4.62 -31.66
N ASP A 60 14.82 5.50 -32.48
CA ASP A 60 13.99 5.11 -33.64
C ASP A 60 12.85 4.14 -33.28
N GLY A 61 12.21 4.37 -32.13
CA GLY A 61 11.12 3.52 -31.61
C GLY A 61 11.58 2.14 -31.10
N LYS A 62 12.89 1.86 -31.08
CA LYS A 62 13.46 0.59 -30.60
C LYS A 62 14.06 0.72 -29.20
N ARG A 63 14.12 -0.42 -28.50
CA ARG A 63 14.78 -0.51 -27.19
C ARG A 63 16.25 -0.11 -27.31
N PRO A 64 16.78 0.78 -26.45
CA PRO A 64 18.21 1.04 -26.36
C PRO A 64 18.98 -0.23 -25.95
N GLU A 65 20.05 -0.54 -26.67
CA GLU A 65 20.88 -1.71 -26.34
C GLU A 65 21.59 -1.54 -25.00
N LYS A 66 21.94 -0.30 -24.67
CA LYS A 66 22.67 0.01 -23.41
C LYS A 66 22.10 1.26 -22.74
N CYS A 67 22.21 1.28 -21.43
CA CYS A 67 21.86 2.44 -20.64
C CYS A 67 22.84 3.59 -20.88
N VAL A 68 22.31 4.77 -21.21
CA VAL A 68 23.10 5.98 -21.49
C VAL A 68 23.90 6.48 -20.26
N LYS A 69 23.52 6.06 -19.06
CA LYS A 69 24.18 6.49 -17.82
C LYS A 69 25.25 5.50 -17.32
N CYS A 70 24.96 4.21 -17.29
CA CYS A 70 25.84 3.21 -16.70
C CYS A 70 26.33 2.13 -17.67
N GLY A 71 25.97 2.22 -18.96
CA GLY A 71 26.37 1.26 -19.97
C GLY A 71 25.75 -0.14 -19.85
N SER A 72 24.85 -0.36 -18.90
CA SER A 72 24.22 -1.66 -18.68
C SER A 72 23.30 -2.04 -19.84
N GLU A 73 23.32 -3.32 -20.23
CA GLU A 73 22.41 -3.91 -21.21
C GLU A 73 21.02 -4.22 -20.64
N PHE A 74 20.85 -4.12 -19.31
CA PHE A 74 19.57 -4.35 -18.64
C PHE A 74 18.64 -3.13 -18.74
N VAL A 75 18.29 -2.77 -19.99
CA VAL A 75 17.27 -1.76 -20.30
C VAL A 75 16.02 -2.49 -20.75
N THR A 76 14.89 -2.19 -20.14
CA THR A 76 13.60 -2.79 -20.48
C THR A 76 12.56 -1.74 -20.81
N LYS A 77 11.51 -2.13 -21.55
CA LYS A 77 10.35 -1.28 -21.79
C LYS A 77 9.77 -0.86 -20.43
N ARG A 78 9.31 0.38 -20.34
CA ARG A 78 8.64 0.87 -19.14
C ARG A 78 7.43 -0.01 -18.84
N PHE A 79 7.30 -0.39 -17.61
CA PHE A 79 6.18 -1.18 -17.12
C PHE A 79 5.59 -0.51 -15.87
N ARG A 80 4.35 -0.81 -15.58
CA ARG A 80 3.75 -0.45 -14.30
C ARG A 80 4.55 -1.09 -13.18
N SER A 81 4.52 -0.47 -11.98
CA SER A 81 5.20 -1.01 -10.82
C SER A 81 4.99 -2.52 -10.69
N LEU A 82 6.09 -3.29 -10.61
CA LEU A 82 6.03 -4.73 -10.38
C LEU A 82 5.27 -5.07 -9.09
N ASN A 83 5.39 -4.21 -8.07
CA ASN A 83 4.66 -4.37 -6.83
C ASN A 83 3.15 -4.26 -7.07
N VAL A 84 2.69 -3.27 -7.83
CA VAL A 84 1.27 -3.12 -8.19
C VAL A 84 0.81 -4.31 -9.04
N GLY A 85 1.62 -4.76 -9.99
CA GLY A 85 1.32 -5.95 -10.81
C GLY A 85 1.09 -7.20 -9.96
N LEU A 86 2.00 -7.49 -9.02
CA LEU A 86 1.87 -8.62 -8.11
C LEU A 86 0.60 -8.53 -7.24
N ARG A 87 0.30 -7.35 -6.71
CA ARG A 87 -0.90 -7.11 -5.88
C ARG A 87 -2.20 -7.38 -6.65
N GLN A 88 -2.26 -6.94 -7.90
CA GLN A 88 -3.43 -7.12 -8.77
C GLN A 88 -3.56 -8.56 -9.27
N ILE A 89 -2.48 -9.17 -9.79
CA ILE A 89 -2.51 -10.53 -10.37
C ILE A 89 -2.83 -11.59 -9.31
N LEU A 90 -2.36 -11.40 -8.09
CA LEU A 90 -2.55 -12.32 -6.97
C LEU A 90 -3.69 -11.92 -6.02
N ASP A 91 -4.43 -10.87 -6.36
CA ASP A 91 -5.49 -10.25 -5.53
C ASP A 91 -5.10 -10.05 -4.06
N LEU A 92 -3.92 -9.46 -3.84
CA LEU A 92 -3.37 -9.18 -2.51
C LEU A 92 -3.97 -7.87 -1.98
N TYR A 93 -5.25 -7.89 -1.64
CA TYR A 93 -6.05 -6.69 -1.36
C TYR A 93 -5.74 -5.97 -0.05
N ALA A 94 -5.08 -6.61 0.89
CA ALA A 94 -4.71 -6.00 2.17
C ALA A 94 -3.19 -5.86 2.30
N CYS A 95 -2.70 -4.63 2.25
CA CYS A 95 -1.33 -4.31 2.64
C CYS A 95 -1.30 -4.06 4.15
N VAL A 96 -0.57 -4.89 4.89
CA VAL A 96 -0.48 -4.86 6.35
C VAL A 96 0.90 -4.35 6.75
N ARG A 97 0.92 -3.23 7.45
CA ARG A 97 2.15 -2.52 7.86
C ARG A 97 2.13 -2.24 9.36
N PRO A 98 2.72 -3.10 10.20
CA PRO A 98 2.95 -2.80 11.61
C PRO A 98 4.00 -1.71 11.75
N VAL A 99 3.74 -0.75 12.61
CA VAL A 99 4.66 0.35 12.90
C VAL A 99 4.80 0.49 14.40
N ARG A 100 5.98 0.19 14.92
CA ARG A 100 6.32 0.38 16.33
C ARG A 100 7.78 0.74 16.51
N TRP A 101 8.08 1.41 17.61
CA TRP A 101 9.45 1.72 17.97
C TRP A 101 10.15 0.54 18.65
N TYR A 102 11.45 0.42 18.41
CA TYR A 102 12.32 -0.55 19.06
C TYR A 102 13.34 0.19 19.94
N ASN A 103 13.55 -0.30 21.16
CA ASN A 103 14.45 0.33 22.13
C ASN A 103 15.85 0.54 21.54
N GLY A 104 16.39 1.75 21.72
CA GLY A 104 17.71 2.15 21.21
C GLY A 104 17.73 2.68 19.77
N VAL A 105 16.60 2.65 19.04
CA VAL A 105 16.53 3.23 17.72
C VAL A 105 16.37 4.75 17.81
N PRO A 106 17.25 5.53 17.14
CA PRO A 106 17.08 6.98 17.03
C PRO A 106 15.81 7.35 16.26
N CYS A 107 15.07 8.34 16.76
CA CYS A 107 13.84 8.80 16.13
C CYS A 107 13.62 10.30 16.38
N PRO A 108 12.81 10.97 15.53
CA PRO A 108 12.59 12.41 15.61
C PRO A 108 11.58 12.85 16.67
N VAL A 109 10.80 11.92 17.26
CA VAL A 109 9.75 12.24 18.23
C VAL A 109 10.18 11.97 19.65
N LYS A 110 9.54 12.66 20.62
CA LYS A 110 9.90 12.57 22.05
C LYS A 110 9.50 11.25 22.70
N ARG A 111 8.38 10.66 22.29
CA ARG A 111 7.78 9.47 22.88
C ARG A 111 7.40 8.46 21.80
N PRO A 112 8.41 7.91 21.09
CA PRO A 112 8.16 6.93 20.02
C PRO A 112 7.56 5.62 20.55
N ASP A 113 7.80 5.32 21.80
CA ASP A 113 7.26 4.17 22.55
C ASP A 113 5.73 4.14 22.61
N LYS A 114 5.06 5.28 22.40
CA LYS A 114 3.60 5.36 22.37
C LYS A 114 2.99 4.98 21.03
N LEU A 115 3.77 4.96 19.96
CA LEU A 115 3.29 4.57 18.63
C LEU A 115 3.47 3.06 18.43
N ASP A 116 2.35 2.33 18.51
CA ASP A 116 2.26 0.91 18.16
C ASP A 116 0.95 0.68 17.39
N VAL A 117 1.01 0.82 16.07
CA VAL A 117 -0.16 0.74 15.20
C VAL A 117 0.07 -0.24 14.06
N ILE A 118 -1.02 -0.80 13.57
CA ILE A 118 -1.00 -1.66 12.38
C ILE A 118 -1.89 -1.05 11.31
N VAL A 119 -1.30 -0.65 10.20
CA VAL A 119 -2.02 -0.07 9.07
C VAL A 119 -2.46 -1.18 8.10
N PHE A 120 -3.76 -1.33 7.92
CA PHE A 120 -4.41 -2.09 6.87
C PHE A 120 -4.76 -1.14 5.74
N ARG A 121 -3.95 -1.13 4.70
CA ARG A 121 -4.09 -0.32 3.50
C ARG A 121 -4.78 -1.15 2.43
N GLU A 122 -5.85 -0.63 1.83
CA GLU A 122 -6.39 -1.19 0.60
C GLU A 122 -5.29 -1.20 -0.48
N ASN A 123 -5.28 -2.19 -1.35
CA ASN A 123 -4.07 -2.46 -2.12
C ASN A 123 -4.33 -2.71 -3.62
N THR A 124 -5.59 -2.70 -4.06
CA THR A 124 -5.98 -3.06 -5.43
C THR A 124 -6.73 -1.96 -6.18
N GLU A 125 -7.31 -1.02 -5.46
CA GLU A 125 -8.14 0.07 -5.98
C GLU A 125 -7.47 1.45 -5.79
N ASP A 126 -8.29 2.50 -5.73
CA ASP A 126 -7.88 3.88 -5.60
C ASP A 126 -7.13 4.36 -6.86
N VAL A 127 -6.37 5.43 -6.79
CA VAL A 127 -5.52 5.91 -7.90
C VAL A 127 -4.47 4.88 -8.33
N TYR A 128 -4.17 3.89 -7.49
CA TYR A 128 -3.30 2.76 -7.81
C TYR A 128 -3.90 1.76 -8.81
N ALA A 129 -5.19 1.86 -9.13
CA ALA A 129 -5.78 1.16 -10.28
C ALA A 129 -5.10 1.56 -11.60
N GLY A 130 -4.43 2.73 -11.61
CA GLY A 130 -3.61 3.21 -12.72
C GLY A 130 -4.43 3.52 -13.98
N ILE A 131 -5.66 3.99 -13.79
CA ILE A 131 -6.52 4.45 -14.89
C ILE A 131 -6.23 5.94 -15.06
N GLU A 132 -5.27 6.24 -15.92
CA GLU A 132 -4.80 7.61 -16.14
C GLU A 132 -4.68 7.90 -17.63
N PHE A 133 -4.94 9.16 -17.99
CA PHE A 133 -4.89 9.67 -19.36
C PHE A 133 -4.07 10.95 -19.36
N GLU A 134 -2.98 10.93 -20.12
CA GLU A 134 -2.04 12.03 -20.24
C GLU A 134 -2.67 13.21 -20.94
N GLU A 135 -2.40 14.42 -20.45
CA GLU A 135 -2.80 15.67 -21.07
C GLU A 135 -2.42 15.72 -22.55
N GLY A 136 -3.30 16.30 -23.38
CA GLY A 136 -3.08 16.44 -24.84
C GLY A 136 -3.36 15.19 -25.66
N THR A 137 -3.51 13.99 -25.05
CA THR A 137 -3.85 12.76 -25.77
C THR A 137 -5.31 12.74 -26.24
N GLU A 138 -5.58 11.97 -27.30
CA GLU A 138 -6.95 11.81 -27.82
C GLU A 138 -7.89 11.16 -26.79
N ASP A 139 -7.38 10.25 -25.94
CA ASP A 139 -8.21 9.61 -24.92
C ASP A 139 -8.53 10.56 -23.79
N ALA A 140 -7.59 11.41 -23.35
CA ALA A 140 -7.87 12.48 -22.41
C ALA A 140 -8.93 13.45 -22.94
N LYS A 141 -8.82 13.87 -24.21
CA LYS A 141 -9.79 14.74 -24.88
C LYS A 141 -11.18 14.12 -24.95
N LYS A 142 -11.29 12.82 -25.26
CA LYS A 142 -12.57 12.09 -25.28
C LYS A 142 -13.25 12.13 -23.91
N ILE A 143 -12.50 11.82 -22.84
CA ILE A 143 -13.03 11.81 -21.46
C ILE A 143 -13.45 13.21 -21.04
N ILE A 144 -12.62 14.22 -21.26
CA ILE A 144 -12.93 15.62 -20.93
C ILE A 144 -14.21 16.05 -21.66
N THR A 145 -14.29 15.77 -22.97
CA THR A 145 -15.46 16.08 -23.80
C THR A 145 -16.72 15.39 -23.26
N PHE A 146 -16.63 14.11 -22.91
CA PHE A 146 -17.74 13.37 -22.33
C PHE A 146 -18.18 13.98 -20.98
N LEU A 147 -17.25 14.27 -20.10
CA LEU A 147 -17.56 14.85 -18.79
C LEU A 147 -18.19 16.25 -18.91
N ILE A 148 -17.72 17.07 -19.86
CA ILE A 148 -18.29 18.41 -20.08
C ILE A 148 -19.66 18.31 -20.77
N ASN A 149 -19.73 17.66 -21.93
CA ASN A 149 -20.89 17.74 -22.82
C ASN A 149 -22.03 16.78 -22.42
N VAL A 150 -21.70 15.63 -21.81
CA VAL A 150 -22.70 14.62 -21.44
C VAL A 150 -23.00 14.69 -19.95
N MET A 151 -21.98 14.84 -19.10
CA MET A 151 -22.14 14.83 -17.64
C MET A 151 -22.30 16.22 -17.02
N GLY A 152 -22.18 17.29 -17.81
CA GLY A 152 -22.34 18.68 -17.34
C GLY A 152 -21.27 19.11 -16.31
N LYS A 153 -20.07 18.51 -16.35
CA LYS A 153 -18.98 18.84 -15.43
C LYS A 153 -18.11 19.96 -16.01
N SER A 154 -17.51 20.77 -15.14
CA SER A 154 -16.57 21.81 -15.55
C SER A 154 -15.15 21.32 -15.34
N LEU A 155 -14.38 21.26 -16.44
CA LEU A 155 -12.97 20.85 -16.47
C LEU A 155 -12.19 21.80 -17.38
N ARG A 156 -10.89 21.94 -17.10
CA ARG A 156 -9.98 22.60 -18.05
C ARG A 156 -9.62 21.63 -19.18
N GLY A 157 -9.55 22.12 -20.40
CA GLY A 157 -9.26 21.31 -21.59
C GLY A 157 -7.84 20.74 -21.61
N ASP A 158 -6.94 21.35 -20.88
CA ASP A 158 -5.52 21.00 -20.70
C ASP A 158 -5.25 20.18 -19.43
N SER A 159 -6.19 19.31 -19.05
CA SER A 159 -6.07 18.48 -17.86
C SER A 159 -5.62 17.06 -18.21
N GLY A 160 -4.68 16.50 -17.43
CA GLY A 160 -4.56 15.06 -17.30
C GLY A 160 -5.73 14.52 -16.44
N ILE A 161 -6.19 13.30 -16.71
CA ILE A 161 -7.32 12.67 -16.02
C ILE A 161 -6.88 11.39 -15.32
N GLY A 162 -7.15 11.29 -14.01
CA GLY A 162 -7.02 10.07 -13.23
C GLY A 162 -8.35 9.63 -12.65
N ILE A 163 -8.60 8.32 -12.58
CA ILE A 163 -9.82 7.74 -12.01
C ILE A 163 -9.48 7.07 -10.69
N LYS A 164 -10.26 7.41 -9.66
CA LYS A 164 -10.15 6.87 -8.29
C LYS A 164 -11.35 5.97 -7.98
N PRO A 165 -11.31 4.67 -8.31
CA PRO A 165 -12.36 3.74 -7.94
C PRO A 165 -12.22 3.31 -6.48
N ILE A 166 -13.33 3.25 -5.75
CA ILE A 166 -13.43 2.61 -4.43
C ILE A 166 -14.74 1.83 -4.45
N SER A 167 -14.68 0.52 -4.19
CA SER A 167 -15.82 -0.37 -4.27
C SER A 167 -16.31 -0.84 -2.90
N VAL A 168 -17.57 -1.26 -2.84
CA VAL A 168 -18.17 -1.92 -1.66
C VAL A 168 -17.37 -3.18 -1.30
N THR A 169 -17.07 -4.01 -2.30
CA THR A 169 -16.36 -5.28 -2.12
C THR A 169 -14.95 -5.06 -1.59
N GLY A 170 -14.16 -4.17 -2.24
CA GLY A 170 -12.80 -3.84 -1.81
C GLY A 170 -12.77 -3.28 -0.39
N THR A 171 -13.70 -2.38 -0.08
CA THR A 171 -13.82 -1.78 1.26
C THR A 171 -14.18 -2.83 2.31
N LYS A 172 -15.28 -3.57 2.12
CA LYS A 172 -15.76 -4.54 3.12
C LYS A 172 -14.74 -5.65 3.39
N ARG A 173 -14.05 -6.17 2.37
CA ARG A 173 -13.02 -7.22 2.58
C ARG A 173 -11.80 -6.71 3.36
N LEU A 174 -11.36 -5.46 3.12
CA LEU A 174 -10.26 -4.87 3.88
C LEU A 174 -10.64 -4.62 5.34
N VAL A 175 -11.77 -3.95 5.57
CA VAL A 175 -12.24 -3.62 6.93
C VAL A 175 -12.51 -4.90 7.73
N ARG A 176 -13.09 -5.95 7.11
CA ARG A 176 -13.26 -7.27 7.74
C ARG A 176 -11.93 -7.85 8.20
N LYS A 177 -10.90 -7.80 7.35
CA LYS A 177 -9.55 -8.28 7.71
C LYS A 177 -8.96 -7.49 8.88
N ALA A 178 -9.13 -6.17 8.90
CA ALA A 178 -8.68 -5.31 10.00
C ALA A 178 -9.41 -5.60 11.33
N ILE A 179 -10.73 -5.76 11.30
CA ILE A 179 -11.53 -6.11 12.50
C ILE A 179 -11.15 -7.51 13.00
N ASN A 180 -11.06 -8.51 12.11
CA ASN A 180 -10.63 -9.85 12.50
C ASN A 180 -9.26 -9.86 13.15
N HIS A 181 -8.32 -9.08 12.62
CA HIS A 181 -6.99 -8.94 13.23
C HIS A 181 -7.08 -8.31 14.63
N ALA A 182 -7.87 -7.25 14.80
CA ALA A 182 -8.07 -6.62 16.10
C ALA A 182 -8.67 -7.61 17.13
N ILE A 183 -9.64 -8.42 16.74
CA ILE A 183 -10.24 -9.46 17.58
C ILE A 183 -9.20 -10.53 17.95
N GLN A 184 -8.47 -11.07 16.98
CA GLN A 184 -7.49 -12.14 17.18
C GLN A 184 -6.33 -11.71 18.08
N GLN A 185 -5.91 -10.45 17.97
CA GLN A 185 -4.81 -9.89 18.75
C GLN A 185 -5.26 -9.15 20.03
N ASN A 186 -6.57 -9.17 20.33
CA ASN A 186 -7.17 -8.46 21.46
C ASN A 186 -6.80 -6.97 21.50
N LEU A 187 -6.85 -6.31 20.34
CA LEU A 187 -6.54 -4.89 20.19
C LEU A 187 -7.77 -4.01 20.44
N PRO A 188 -7.63 -2.84 21.08
CA PRO A 188 -8.76 -2.09 21.60
C PRO A 188 -9.57 -1.34 20.53
N SER A 189 -9.03 -1.05 19.34
CA SER A 189 -9.72 -0.23 18.36
C SER A 189 -9.36 -0.51 16.90
N VAL A 190 -10.32 -0.25 16.01
CA VAL A 190 -10.10 -0.10 14.56
C VAL A 190 -10.55 1.29 14.15
N THR A 191 -9.66 2.05 13.55
CA THR A 191 -9.91 3.41 13.04
C THR A 191 -9.99 3.41 11.52
N ILE A 192 -11.13 3.81 10.98
CA ILE A 192 -11.34 3.97 9.54
C ILE A 192 -10.84 5.36 9.15
N VAL A 193 -9.79 5.44 8.33
CA VAL A 193 -9.20 6.72 7.90
C VAL A 193 -9.60 7.03 6.47
N HIS A 194 -10.08 8.25 6.22
CA HIS A 194 -10.67 8.66 4.95
C HIS A 194 -10.63 10.18 4.75
N LYS A 195 -10.87 10.66 3.53
CA LYS A 195 -11.10 12.07 3.18
C LYS A 195 -12.55 12.32 2.70
N GLY A 196 -13.50 11.68 3.37
CA GLY A 196 -14.91 11.63 2.97
C GLY A 196 -15.67 12.97 3.04
N ASN A 197 -15.15 13.97 3.75
CA ASN A 197 -15.71 15.32 3.73
C ASN A 197 -15.57 16.01 2.36
N ILE A 198 -14.60 15.61 1.55
CA ILE A 198 -14.40 16.09 0.18
C ILE A 198 -14.84 15.04 -0.85
N MET A 199 -14.37 13.80 -0.72
CA MET A 199 -14.65 12.69 -1.64
C MET A 199 -15.78 11.82 -1.11
N LYS A 200 -17.00 12.36 -1.15
CA LYS A 200 -18.18 11.78 -0.48
C LYS A 200 -18.57 10.39 -0.98
N PHE A 201 -18.47 10.16 -2.30
CA PHE A 201 -18.92 8.93 -2.96
C PHE A 201 -17.80 7.88 -3.18
N THR A 202 -16.59 8.18 -2.74
CA THR A 202 -15.46 7.26 -2.73
C THR A 202 -14.99 7.07 -1.29
N GLU A 203 -14.19 7.95 -0.74
CA GLU A 203 -13.65 7.78 0.62
C GLU A 203 -14.72 7.95 1.73
N GLY A 204 -15.74 8.79 1.51
CA GLY A 204 -16.89 8.85 2.41
C GLY A 204 -17.68 7.54 2.40
N ALA A 205 -17.90 6.99 1.21
CA ALA A 205 -18.53 5.69 1.06
C ALA A 205 -17.67 4.56 1.68
N PHE A 206 -16.34 4.61 1.57
CA PHE A 206 -15.44 3.67 2.25
C PHE A 206 -15.70 3.66 3.77
N ARG A 207 -15.81 4.84 4.40
CA ARG A 207 -16.18 4.95 5.81
C ARG A 207 -17.54 4.29 6.09
N ASP A 208 -18.54 4.65 5.32
CA ASP A 208 -19.92 4.24 5.56
C ASP A 208 -20.07 2.71 5.40
N TRP A 209 -19.50 2.13 4.36
CA TRP A 209 -19.48 0.67 4.15
C TRP A 209 -18.64 -0.06 5.21
N GLY A 210 -17.61 0.58 5.74
CA GLY A 210 -16.84 0.05 6.87
C GLY A 210 -17.66 -0.05 8.15
N TYR A 211 -18.43 0.99 8.47
CA TYR A 211 -19.36 0.95 9.61
C TYR A 211 -20.52 -0.02 9.40
N GLU A 212 -21.07 -0.07 8.20
CA GLU A 212 -22.12 -1.04 7.83
C GLU A 212 -21.64 -2.47 8.09
N LEU A 213 -20.49 -2.85 7.53
CA LEU A 213 -19.89 -4.15 7.77
C LEU A 213 -19.68 -4.45 9.26
N ALA A 214 -19.11 -3.50 9.99
CA ALA A 214 -18.83 -3.68 11.43
C ALA A 214 -20.10 -3.96 12.22
N LYS A 215 -21.19 -3.24 11.91
CA LYS A 215 -22.50 -3.44 12.56
C LYS A 215 -23.19 -4.72 12.11
N GLU A 216 -23.07 -5.12 10.85
CA GLU A 216 -23.71 -6.32 10.31
C GLU A 216 -23.05 -7.61 10.79
N GLU A 217 -21.71 -7.67 10.77
CA GLU A 217 -20.99 -8.93 11.00
C GLU A 217 -20.39 -9.07 12.43
N TYR A 218 -20.22 -7.96 13.16
CA TYR A 218 -19.49 -7.97 14.44
C TYR A 218 -20.22 -7.28 15.59
N ARG A 219 -21.55 -7.11 15.50
CA ARG A 219 -22.36 -6.34 16.46
C ARG A 219 -22.13 -6.73 17.91
N ASP A 220 -21.96 -7.98 18.20
CA ASP A 220 -21.71 -8.53 19.54
C ASP A 220 -20.26 -8.33 20.03
N LYS A 221 -19.35 -7.93 19.15
CA LYS A 221 -17.90 -7.75 19.47
C LYS A 221 -17.42 -6.31 19.37
N ILE A 222 -18.24 -5.42 18.80
CA ILE A 222 -17.82 -4.03 18.57
C ILE A 222 -18.77 -3.03 19.23
N ILE A 223 -18.26 -1.81 19.37
CA ILE A 223 -19.05 -0.61 19.66
C ILE A 223 -18.54 0.52 18.74
N THR A 224 -19.43 1.34 18.23
CA THR A 224 -19.01 2.53 17.48
C THR A 224 -18.70 3.69 18.41
N GLU A 225 -17.88 4.65 17.97
CA GLU A 225 -17.54 5.83 18.78
C GLU A 225 -18.78 6.65 19.15
N GLN A 226 -19.76 6.73 18.26
CA GLN A 226 -21.04 7.36 18.54
C GLN A 226 -21.79 6.67 19.70
N GLU A 227 -21.99 5.36 19.60
CA GLU A 227 -22.66 4.57 20.64
C GLU A 227 -21.93 4.61 21.97
N LEU A 228 -20.57 4.65 21.95
CA LEU A 228 -19.76 4.78 23.15
C LEU A 228 -20.09 6.05 23.94
N TRP A 229 -20.29 7.19 23.23
CA TRP A 229 -20.65 8.44 23.88
C TRP A 229 -22.13 8.52 24.22
N ASP A 230 -23.03 8.05 23.36
CA ASP A 230 -24.48 8.17 23.53
C ASP A 230 -25.02 7.24 24.64
N GLU A 231 -24.44 6.04 24.80
CA GLU A 231 -24.97 4.99 25.67
C GLU A 231 -24.08 4.72 26.90
N TYR A 232 -22.77 5.04 26.84
CA TYR A 232 -21.79 4.63 27.87
C TYR A 232 -20.94 5.77 28.44
N ASP A 233 -21.25 7.05 28.15
CA ASP A 233 -20.50 8.22 28.63
C ASP A 233 -18.99 8.11 28.35
N GLY A 234 -18.59 7.55 27.23
CA GLY A 234 -17.20 7.34 26.82
C GLY A 234 -16.48 6.20 27.56
N LYS A 235 -17.16 5.39 28.35
CA LYS A 235 -16.58 4.25 29.08
C LYS A 235 -16.69 2.99 28.24
N MET A 236 -15.56 2.41 27.88
CA MET A 236 -15.52 1.19 27.06
C MET A 236 -16.19 0.01 27.79
N PRO A 237 -17.21 -0.63 27.17
CA PRO A 237 -17.75 -1.90 27.67
C PRO A 237 -16.70 -3.01 27.54
N GLU A 238 -16.70 -3.92 28.52
CA GLU A 238 -15.79 -5.06 28.51
C GLU A 238 -16.01 -5.96 27.30
N GLY A 239 -14.92 -6.44 26.69
CA GLY A 239 -14.94 -7.36 25.55
C GLY A 239 -15.33 -6.73 24.21
N LYS A 240 -15.51 -5.42 24.14
CA LYS A 240 -15.80 -4.70 22.90
C LYS A 240 -14.57 -4.06 22.29
N ILE A 241 -14.57 -3.96 20.96
CA ILE A 241 -13.58 -3.23 20.15
C ILE A 241 -14.22 -1.94 19.67
N LEU A 242 -13.55 -0.83 19.83
CA LEU A 242 -14.02 0.47 19.36
C LEU A 242 -13.82 0.63 17.86
N ILE A 243 -14.90 0.84 17.11
CA ILE A 243 -14.86 1.28 15.71
C ILE A 243 -15.08 2.78 15.67
N LYS A 244 -14.09 3.48 15.15
CA LYS A 244 -14.12 4.94 14.98
C LYS A 244 -13.57 5.36 13.63
N ASP A 245 -13.77 6.61 13.25
CA ASP A 245 -13.20 7.15 12.03
C ASP A 245 -12.42 8.44 12.26
N ARG A 246 -11.53 8.75 11.33
CA ARG A 246 -10.81 10.03 11.30
C ARG A 246 -10.61 10.49 9.86
N ILE A 247 -10.79 11.79 9.64
CA ILE A 247 -10.37 12.43 8.40
C ILE A 247 -8.85 12.35 8.29
N ALA A 248 -8.32 12.06 7.11
CA ALA A 248 -6.90 11.76 6.87
C ALA A 248 -5.95 12.82 7.44
N ASP A 249 -6.20 14.09 7.18
CA ASP A 249 -5.38 15.20 7.72
C ASP A 249 -5.43 15.27 9.26
N GLN A 250 -6.58 14.99 9.87
CA GLN A 250 -6.66 14.84 11.32
C GLN A 250 -5.86 13.64 11.81
N MET A 251 -5.93 12.50 11.11
CA MET A 251 -5.18 11.30 11.49
C MET A 251 -3.66 11.53 11.48
N PHE A 252 -3.13 12.25 10.47
CA PHE A 252 -1.71 12.66 10.44
C PHE A 252 -1.28 13.45 11.68
N GLN A 253 -2.17 14.29 12.22
CA GLN A 253 -1.90 15.00 13.47
C GLN A 253 -2.00 14.06 14.68
N GLN A 254 -3.04 13.22 14.73
CA GLN A 254 -3.32 12.38 15.88
C GLN A 254 -2.24 11.31 16.13
N VAL A 255 -1.66 10.72 15.08
CA VAL A 255 -0.55 9.76 15.25
C VAL A 255 0.73 10.40 15.78
N LEU A 256 0.84 11.74 15.75
CA LEU A 256 1.91 12.49 16.39
C LEU A 256 1.58 12.91 17.82
N LEU A 257 0.34 13.40 18.03
CA LEU A 257 -0.06 14.02 19.29
C LEU A 257 -0.56 13.02 20.31
N ARG A 258 -1.26 11.98 19.87
CA ARG A 258 -1.94 10.98 20.71
C ARG A 258 -1.85 9.57 20.08
N PRO A 259 -0.64 9.08 19.76
CA PRO A 259 -0.47 7.80 19.07
C PRO A 259 -1.06 6.61 19.85
N ASP A 260 -1.04 6.65 21.16
CA ASP A 260 -1.54 5.63 22.07
C ASP A 260 -3.09 5.46 22.08
N GLU A 261 -3.82 6.34 21.39
CA GLU A 261 -5.27 6.18 21.18
C GLU A 261 -5.62 5.27 19.99
N TYR A 262 -4.64 4.79 19.22
CA TYR A 262 -4.85 4.07 17.98
C TYR A 262 -4.13 2.71 17.99
N SER A 263 -4.78 1.68 17.44
CA SER A 263 -4.22 0.33 17.37
C SER A 263 -4.21 -0.20 15.94
N VAL A 264 -5.40 -0.41 15.35
CA VAL A 264 -5.54 -0.84 13.96
C VAL A 264 -6.13 0.32 13.14
N ILE A 265 -5.57 0.55 11.98
CA ILE A 265 -6.01 1.58 11.04
C ILE A 265 -6.42 0.89 9.74
N ALA A 266 -7.66 1.10 9.27
CA ALA A 266 -8.13 0.65 7.97
C ALA A 266 -8.35 1.86 7.06
N THR A 267 -7.79 1.86 5.84
CA THR A 267 -7.75 3.06 5.00
C THR A 267 -7.67 2.75 3.50
N PRO A 268 -8.18 3.62 2.61
CA PRO A 268 -7.93 3.54 1.17
C PRO A 268 -6.45 3.51 0.83
N ASN A 269 -6.14 3.10 -0.38
CA ASN A 269 -4.79 2.81 -0.84
C ASN A 269 -3.83 4.01 -0.69
N LEU A 270 -4.15 5.17 -1.26
CA LEU A 270 -3.28 6.34 -1.23
C LEU A 270 -3.05 6.87 0.18
N ASN A 271 -4.12 7.00 0.97
CA ASN A 271 -4.00 7.46 2.36
C ASN A 271 -3.14 6.51 3.20
N GLY A 272 -3.29 5.20 2.98
CA GLY A 272 -2.51 4.17 3.67
C GLY A 272 -1.03 4.20 3.30
N ASP A 273 -0.70 4.53 2.05
CA ASP A 273 0.68 4.72 1.61
C ASP A 273 1.35 5.87 2.38
N TYR A 274 0.74 7.05 2.32
CA TYR A 274 1.26 8.22 3.02
C TYR A 274 1.33 8.04 4.53
N LEU A 275 0.26 7.54 5.13
CA LEU A 275 0.16 7.44 6.59
C LEU A 275 1.14 6.42 7.16
N SER A 276 1.30 5.25 6.53
CA SER A 276 2.24 4.23 7.03
C SER A 276 3.69 4.71 6.98
N ASP A 277 4.07 5.43 5.93
CA ASP A 277 5.42 5.98 5.79
C ASP A 277 5.67 7.12 6.79
N ALA A 278 4.66 7.98 7.02
CA ALA A 278 4.73 9.02 8.05
C ALA A 278 4.83 8.43 9.48
N CYS A 279 4.12 7.35 9.76
CA CYS A 279 4.25 6.62 11.03
C CYS A 279 5.64 5.96 11.16
N ALA A 280 6.13 5.31 10.10
CA ALA A 280 7.46 4.70 10.10
C ALA A 280 8.58 5.72 10.37
N ALA A 281 8.47 6.93 9.82
CA ALA A 281 9.42 8.01 10.07
C ALA A 281 9.52 8.38 11.55
N GLN A 282 8.42 8.31 12.29
CA GLN A 282 8.39 8.63 13.72
C GLN A 282 9.12 7.61 14.61
N VAL A 283 9.25 6.38 14.16
CA VAL A 283 9.85 5.28 14.94
C VAL A 283 11.24 4.87 14.47
N GLY A 284 11.85 5.62 13.57
CA GLY A 284 13.22 5.38 13.10
C GLY A 284 13.36 5.16 11.59
N GLY A 285 12.27 5.25 10.84
CA GLY A 285 12.26 5.25 9.37
C GLY A 285 11.91 3.91 8.73
N LEU A 286 11.76 3.94 7.40
CA LEU A 286 11.32 2.80 6.58
C LEU A 286 12.22 1.56 6.68
N GLY A 287 13.49 1.72 7.04
CA GLY A 287 14.42 0.60 7.25
C GLY A 287 14.01 -0.34 8.39
N LEU A 288 13.05 0.05 9.23
CA LEU A 288 12.51 -0.74 10.33
C LEU A 288 11.03 -1.13 10.13
N ALA A 289 10.41 -0.72 9.03
CA ALA A 289 9.01 -0.96 8.77
C ALA A 289 8.82 -2.24 7.95
N PRO A 290 8.29 -3.33 8.54
CA PRO A 290 7.94 -4.52 7.78
C PRO A 290 6.63 -4.35 7.04
N GLY A 291 6.39 -5.22 6.05
CA GLY A 291 5.15 -5.24 5.29
C GLY A 291 4.74 -6.63 4.82
N ALA A 292 3.44 -6.79 4.65
CA ALA A 292 2.85 -7.94 4.00
C ALA A 292 1.72 -7.48 3.07
N ASN A 293 1.56 -8.15 1.94
CA ASN A 293 0.41 -8.01 1.05
C ASN A 293 -0.35 -9.33 1.10
N ILE A 294 -1.59 -9.31 1.57
CA ILE A 294 -2.35 -10.50 1.93
C ILE A 294 -3.67 -10.53 1.17
N GLY A 295 -3.88 -11.58 0.40
CA GLY A 295 -5.15 -11.97 -0.21
C GLY A 295 -5.92 -12.96 0.66
N ASP A 296 -6.85 -13.69 0.05
CA ASP A 296 -7.55 -14.78 0.72
C ASP A 296 -6.75 -16.09 0.69
N GLU A 297 -6.01 -16.31 -0.38
CA GLU A 297 -5.24 -17.55 -0.58
C GLU A 297 -3.73 -17.39 -0.49
N VAL A 298 -3.22 -16.18 -0.74
CA VAL A 298 -1.79 -15.91 -0.91
C VAL A 298 -1.36 -14.75 -0.01
N ALA A 299 -0.17 -14.87 0.57
CA ALA A 299 0.50 -13.81 1.33
C ALA A 299 1.92 -13.56 0.80
N LEU A 300 2.23 -12.31 0.52
CA LEU A 300 3.53 -11.87 0.02
C LEU A 300 4.15 -10.86 0.99
N PHE A 301 5.24 -11.26 1.65
CA PHE A 301 5.96 -10.43 2.62
C PHE A 301 7.07 -9.64 1.94
N GLU A 302 7.26 -8.39 2.34
CA GLU A 302 8.22 -7.50 1.71
C GLU A 302 8.69 -6.38 2.64
N ALA A 303 9.90 -5.86 2.38
CA ALA A 303 10.31 -4.57 2.93
C ALA A 303 9.45 -3.44 2.34
N THR A 304 9.08 -2.44 3.15
CA THR A 304 8.25 -1.31 2.70
C THR A 304 9.02 -0.27 1.89
N HIS A 305 10.35 -0.22 2.04
CA HIS A 305 11.21 0.70 1.29
C HIS A 305 11.52 0.23 -0.13
N GLY A 306 11.96 1.14 -0.99
CA GLY A 306 12.42 0.85 -2.36
C GLY A 306 13.83 0.25 -2.41
N THR A 307 14.34 0.06 -3.64
CA THR A 307 15.64 -0.60 -3.91
C THR A 307 16.87 0.23 -3.54
N ALA A 308 16.72 1.53 -3.29
CA ALA A 308 17.79 2.45 -2.94
C ALA A 308 19.07 2.31 -3.84
N PRO A 309 18.96 2.41 -5.17
CA PRO A 309 20.04 2.06 -6.10
C PRO A 309 21.33 2.88 -5.89
N LYS A 310 21.19 4.05 -5.26
CA LYS A 310 22.34 4.90 -4.85
C LYS A 310 23.34 4.19 -3.93
N TYR A 311 22.86 3.20 -3.14
CA TYR A 311 23.65 2.50 -2.14
C TYR A 311 24.04 1.07 -2.55
N THR A 312 23.82 0.71 -3.82
CA THR A 312 24.15 -0.63 -4.33
C THR A 312 25.63 -0.96 -4.12
N GLY A 313 25.92 -2.10 -3.47
CA GLY A 313 27.28 -2.56 -3.18
C GLY A 313 28.00 -1.82 -2.06
N MET A 314 27.34 -0.91 -1.33
CA MET A 314 27.96 -0.12 -0.26
C MET A 314 27.70 -0.66 1.15
N ASP A 315 26.86 -1.69 1.31
CA ASP A 315 26.46 -2.28 2.60
C ASP A 315 25.93 -1.25 3.62
N LYS A 316 25.18 -0.25 3.14
CA LYS A 316 24.67 0.87 3.94
C LYS A 316 23.18 0.82 4.24
N VAL A 317 22.43 -0.04 3.54
CA VAL A 317 20.96 -0.14 3.71
C VAL A 317 20.67 -0.99 4.94
N ASN A 318 19.78 -0.50 5.80
CA ASN A 318 19.33 -1.24 6.98
C ASN A 318 18.47 -2.44 6.56
N PRO A 319 18.83 -3.70 6.85
CA PRO A 319 18.10 -4.89 6.44
C PRO A 319 16.90 -5.20 7.35
N SER A 320 16.69 -4.47 8.44
CA SER A 320 15.71 -4.80 9.50
C SER A 320 14.28 -4.87 8.98
N SER A 321 13.91 -4.02 8.01
CA SER A 321 12.57 -4.07 7.41
C SER A 321 12.29 -5.44 6.78
N LEU A 322 13.24 -6.00 6.02
CA LEU A 322 13.08 -7.33 5.41
C LEU A 322 13.15 -8.46 6.45
N ILE A 323 14.04 -8.36 7.43
CA ILE A 323 14.14 -9.33 8.53
C ILE A 323 12.83 -9.38 9.31
N LEU A 324 12.27 -8.22 9.68
CA LEU A 324 10.99 -8.13 10.38
C LEU A 324 9.81 -8.63 9.52
N SER A 325 9.86 -8.44 8.20
CA SER A 325 8.88 -9.02 7.28
C SER A 325 8.98 -10.56 7.28
N GLY A 326 10.19 -11.11 7.38
CA GLY A 326 10.41 -12.55 7.60
C GLY A 326 9.82 -13.04 8.93
N VAL A 327 9.96 -12.28 10.01
CA VAL A 327 9.31 -12.58 11.30
C VAL A 327 7.79 -12.56 11.15
N MET A 328 7.21 -11.59 10.43
CA MET A 328 5.78 -11.57 10.14
C MET A 328 5.34 -12.82 9.35
N MET A 329 6.14 -13.24 8.37
CA MET A 329 5.88 -14.45 7.60
C MET A 329 5.88 -15.70 8.50
N LEU A 330 6.87 -15.85 9.38
CA LEU A 330 6.96 -17.00 10.29
C LEU A 330 5.78 -17.05 11.26
N LYS A 331 5.33 -15.89 11.77
CA LYS A 331 4.10 -15.79 12.56
C LYS A 331 2.85 -16.16 11.76
N TYR A 332 2.76 -15.70 10.51
CA TYR A 332 1.63 -15.98 9.64
C TYR A 332 1.44 -17.47 9.36
N ILE A 333 2.54 -18.21 9.18
CA ILE A 333 2.49 -19.67 8.97
C ILE A 333 2.51 -20.48 10.29
N GLY A 334 2.50 -19.82 11.45
CA GLY A 334 2.42 -20.48 12.75
C GLY A 334 3.71 -21.18 13.21
N TRP A 335 4.88 -20.74 12.73
CA TRP A 335 6.17 -21.32 13.15
C TRP A 335 6.73 -20.69 14.43
N ILE A 336 6.31 -19.48 14.76
CA ILE A 336 6.69 -18.75 15.98
C ILE A 336 5.49 -18.00 16.58
#